data_deab572419d1d482f3078ee40f61c922
#
_entry.id   deab572419d1d482f3078ee40f61c922
#
_cell.length_a   1.000
_cell.length_b   1.000
_cell.length_c   1.000
_cell.angle_alpha   90.00
_cell.angle_beta   90.00
_cell.angle_gamma   90.00
#
_symmetry.space_group_name_H-M   'P 1'
#
loop_
_entity.id
_entity.type
_entity.pdbx_description
1 polymer ?
#
loop_
_entity_poly.entity_id
_entity_poly.type
_entity_poly.pdbx_seq_one_letter_code
_entity_poly.pdbx_strand_id
1 'polypeptide(L)'
;MELDLRRIDSYLQQIVTEVADLEKILALPDGQIVSDRAKLKSLKYSVIVIAEAMTGALQHLLAKKHSVAVDGYSDALKKSTQHKVVDEELLRRLRPFFVFRNMLVHQYWRVQDETFLKNLRAGLNDFREFARQIRQDLNKI
;
A
#
# COMPACT_ATOMS: atom_id res chain seq x y z
N MET A 1 13.63 -22.66 -0.96
CA MET A 1 12.95 -21.99 0.16
C MET A 1 11.48 -21.85 -0.18
N GLU A 2 10.65 -22.18 0.79
CA GLU A 2 9.21 -22.22 0.56
C GLU A 2 8.56 -20.86 0.72
N LEU A 3 7.48 -20.65 -0.02
CA LEU A 3 6.59 -19.50 0.12
C LEU A 3 5.88 -19.59 1.47
N ASP A 4 5.97 -18.53 2.26
CA ASP A 4 5.28 -18.45 3.56
C ASP A 4 3.92 -17.79 3.37
N LEU A 5 2.88 -18.61 3.21
CA LEU A 5 1.51 -18.14 3.00
C LEU A 5 0.97 -17.35 4.21
N ARG A 6 1.38 -17.71 5.42
CA ARG A 6 0.97 -16.97 6.62
C ARG A 6 1.51 -15.56 6.62
N ARG A 7 2.75 -15.40 6.16
CA ARG A 7 3.39 -14.10 6.05
C ARG A 7 2.68 -13.21 5.03
N ILE A 8 2.38 -13.76 3.86
CA ILE A 8 1.60 -13.04 2.83
C ILE A 8 0.23 -12.66 3.39
N ASP A 9 -0.45 -13.61 4.00
CA ASP A 9 -1.78 -13.39 4.58
C ASP A 9 -1.75 -12.28 5.64
N SER A 10 -0.70 -12.23 6.46
CA SER A 10 -0.52 -11.17 7.46
C SER A 10 -0.42 -9.80 6.81
N TYR A 11 0.36 -9.67 5.74
CA TYR A 11 0.45 -8.41 5.01
C TYR A 11 -0.90 -7.99 4.42
N LEU A 12 -1.61 -8.92 3.79
CA LEU A 12 -2.92 -8.62 3.19
C LEU A 12 -3.94 -8.26 4.25
N GLN A 13 -3.90 -8.91 5.41
CA GLN A 13 -4.79 -8.59 6.52
C GLN A 13 -4.51 -7.21 7.09
N GLN A 14 -3.25 -6.80 7.18
CA GLN A 14 -2.89 -5.44 7.59
C GLN A 14 -3.49 -4.41 6.64
N ILE A 15 -3.41 -4.65 5.34
CA ILE A 15 -4.01 -3.75 4.34
C ILE A 15 -5.52 -3.63 4.57
N VAL A 16 -6.22 -4.73 4.70
CA VAL A 16 -7.68 -4.75 4.89
C VAL A 16 -8.08 -4.02 6.16
N THR A 17 -7.37 -4.26 7.25
CA THR A 17 -7.64 -3.62 8.55
C THR A 17 -7.43 -2.11 8.47
N GLU A 18 -6.31 -1.67 7.90
CA GLU A 18 -6.01 -0.24 7.78
C GLU A 18 -6.99 0.47 6.84
N VAL A 19 -7.39 -0.19 5.75
CA VAL A 19 -8.41 0.38 4.85
C VAL A 19 -9.73 0.60 5.57
N ALA A 20 -10.14 -0.34 6.41
CA ALA A 20 -11.37 -0.19 7.23
C ALA A 20 -11.26 1.01 8.17
N ASP A 21 -10.09 1.22 8.79
CA ASP A 21 -9.85 2.38 9.65
C ASP A 21 -9.87 3.69 8.86
N LEU A 22 -9.25 3.69 7.67
CA LEU A 22 -9.29 4.87 6.77
C LEU A 22 -10.73 5.23 6.42
N GLU A 23 -11.56 4.25 6.09
CA GLU A 23 -12.96 4.50 5.70
C GLU A 23 -13.75 5.19 6.79
N LYS A 24 -13.52 4.83 8.06
CA LYS A 24 -14.21 5.46 9.19
C LYS A 24 -13.93 6.95 9.27
N ILE A 25 -12.67 7.34 9.07
CA ILE A 25 -12.28 8.75 9.12
C ILE A 25 -12.72 9.47 7.84
N LEU A 26 -12.55 8.83 6.68
CA LEU A 26 -12.89 9.43 5.39
C LEU A 26 -14.41 9.57 5.18
N ALA A 27 -15.23 9.00 6.05
CA ALA A 27 -16.67 9.27 6.08
C ALA A 27 -16.99 10.71 6.49
N LEU A 28 -16.04 11.39 7.12
CA LEU A 28 -16.20 12.79 7.55
C LEU A 28 -15.84 13.75 6.41
N PRO A 29 -16.41 14.96 6.40
CA PRO A 29 -16.00 16.01 5.45
C PRO A 29 -14.54 16.40 5.63
N ASP A 30 -13.88 16.82 4.56
CA ASP A 30 -12.47 17.20 4.57
C ASP A 30 -12.14 18.23 5.64
N GLY A 31 -12.98 19.25 5.82
CA GLY A 31 -12.75 20.29 6.82
C GLY A 31 -12.66 19.75 8.25
N GLN A 32 -13.45 18.74 8.58
CA GLN A 32 -13.41 18.10 9.89
C GLN A 32 -12.17 17.24 10.08
N ILE A 33 -11.65 16.67 9.00
CA ILE A 33 -10.44 15.87 9.05
C ILE A 33 -9.22 16.78 9.19
N VAL A 34 -9.10 17.80 8.32
CA VAL A 34 -7.93 18.69 8.28
C VAL A 34 -7.80 19.49 9.57
N SER A 35 -8.92 19.84 10.21
CA SER A 35 -8.90 20.57 11.50
C SER A 35 -8.62 19.67 12.71
N ASP A 36 -8.60 18.35 12.53
CA ASP A 36 -8.36 17.40 13.61
C ASP A 36 -7.02 16.71 13.41
N ARG A 37 -6.01 17.18 14.14
CA ARG A 37 -4.64 16.67 14.02
C ARG A 37 -4.54 15.17 14.31
N ALA A 38 -5.32 14.66 15.24
CA ALA A 38 -5.30 13.23 15.59
C ALA A 38 -5.81 12.37 14.43
N LYS A 39 -6.86 12.83 13.75
CA LYS A 39 -7.39 12.14 12.57
C LYS A 39 -6.39 12.13 11.42
N LEU A 40 -5.76 13.26 11.14
CA LEU A 40 -4.72 13.34 10.11
C LEU A 40 -3.56 12.40 10.41
N LYS A 41 -3.10 12.37 11.66
CA LYS A 41 -2.03 11.46 12.06
C LYS A 41 -2.43 10.00 11.86
N SER A 42 -3.66 9.65 12.19
CA SER A 42 -4.17 8.31 12.01
C SER A 42 -4.18 7.90 10.54
N LEU A 43 -4.66 8.78 9.65
CA LEU A 43 -4.64 8.52 8.20
C LEU A 43 -3.22 8.33 7.68
N LYS A 44 -2.30 9.18 8.09
CA LYS A 44 -0.90 9.14 7.68
C LYS A 44 -0.22 7.86 8.16
N TYR A 45 -0.47 7.46 9.39
CA TYR A 45 0.03 6.20 9.93
C TYR A 45 -0.49 5.00 9.13
N SER A 46 -1.79 4.98 8.83
CA SER A 46 -2.39 3.90 8.04
C SER A 46 -1.74 3.77 6.66
N VAL A 47 -1.44 4.89 6.00
CA VAL A 47 -0.77 4.86 4.69
C VAL A 47 0.63 4.26 4.82
N ILE A 48 1.37 4.58 5.88
CA ILE A 48 2.69 3.98 6.13
C ILE A 48 2.55 2.46 6.28
N VAL A 49 1.62 2.00 7.09
CA VAL A 49 1.41 0.57 7.32
C VAL A 49 1.01 -0.14 6.02
N ILE A 50 0.09 0.45 5.25
CA ILE A 50 -0.34 -0.13 3.98
C ILE A 50 0.82 -0.22 2.98
N ALA A 51 1.60 0.84 2.83
CA ALA A 51 2.74 0.85 1.91
C ALA A 51 3.79 -0.19 2.30
N GLU A 52 4.08 -0.32 3.60
CA GLU A 52 5.01 -1.34 4.11
C GLU A 52 4.47 -2.75 3.86
N ALA A 53 3.18 -2.97 4.08
CA ALA A 53 2.56 -4.27 3.85
C ALA A 53 2.55 -4.64 2.37
N MET A 54 2.25 -3.69 1.48
CA MET A 54 2.31 -3.90 0.04
C MET A 54 3.72 -4.28 -0.42
N THR A 55 4.72 -3.54 0.04
CA THR A 55 6.12 -3.81 -0.28
C THR A 55 6.54 -5.18 0.23
N GLY A 56 6.21 -5.49 1.49
CA GLY A 56 6.53 -6.78 2.09
C GLY A 56 5.92 -7.95 1.33
N ALA A 57 4.66 -7.83 0.93
CA ALA A 57 3.98 -8.86 0.15
C ALA A 57 4.66 -9.08 -1.20
N LEU A 58 4.99 -7.99 -1.90
CA LEU A 58 5.67 -8.08 -3.21
C LEU A 58 7.05 -8.69 -3.09
N GLN A 59 7.85 -8.23 -2.14
CA GLN A 59 9.22 -8.75 -1.94
C GLN A 59 9.20 -10.24 -1.62
N HIS A 60 8.33 -10.65 -0.73
CA HIS A 60 8.24 -12.06 -0.34
C HIS A 60 7.78 -12.93 -1.50
N LEU A 61 6.73 -12.50 -2.20
CA LEU A 61 6.15 -13.24 -3.31
C LEU A 61 7.15 -13.38 -4.48
N LEU A 62 7.83 -12.30 -4.85
CA LEU A 62 8.84 -12.33 -5.90
C LEU A 62 10.00 -13.23 -5.54
N ALA A 63 10.51 -13.13 -4.31
CA ALA A 63 11.64 -13.94 -3.87
C ALA A 63 11.30 -15.43 -3.79
N LYS A 64 10.14 -15.77 -3.23
CA LYS A 64 9.81 -17.15 -2.88
C LYS A 64 9.03 -17.89 -3.97
N LYS A 65 8.11 -17.22 -4.65
CA LYS A 65 7.33 -17.87 -5.71
C LYS A 65 7.98 -17.71 -7.09
N HIS A 66 8.51 -16.54 -7.39
CA HIS A 66 9.07 -16.23 -8.71
C HIS A 66 10.59 -16.33 -8.77
N SER A 67 11.25 -16.61 -7.65
CA SER A 67 12.71 -16.77 -7.56
C SER A 67 13.47 -15.52 -8.04
N VAL A 68 12.94 -14.34 -7.74
CA VAL A 68 13.50 -13.05 -8.17
C VAL A 68 14.06 -12.31 -6.97
N ALA A 69 15.34 -11.97 -7.02
CA ALA A 69 15.97 -11.13 -6.01
C ALA A 69 15.51 -9.68 -6.17
N VAL A 70 15.20 -9.03 -5.04
CA VAL A 70 14.65 -7.67 -5.02
C VAL A 70 15.53 -6.77 -4.15
N ASP A 71 15.86 -5.60 -4.67
CA ASP A 71 16.67 -4.59 -3.99
C ASP A 71 15.81 -3.34 -3.73
N GLY A 72 15.10 -3.34 -2.60
CA GLY A 72 14.26 -2.23 -2.19
C GLY A 72 12.89 -2.19 -2.88
N TYR A 73 12.06 -1.21 -2.48
CA TYR A 73 10.68 -1.17 -2.96
C TYR A 73 10.54 -0.76 -4.43
N SER A 74 11.38 0.15 -4.93
CA SER A 74 11.33 0.56 -6.34
C SER A 74 11.59 -0.62 -7.26
N ASP A 75 12.58 -1.45 -6.90
CA ASP A 75 12.90 -2.66 -7.64
C ASP A 75 11.78 -3.69 -7.51
N ALA A 76 11.17 -3.81 -6.34
CA ALA A 76 10.02 -4.69 -6.13
C ALA A 76 8.85 -4.32 -7.03
N LEU A 77 8.53 -3.03 -7.15
CA LEU A 77 7.46 -2.55 -8.02
C LEU A 77 7.75 -2.86 -9.48
N LYS A 78 8.97 -2.56 -9.94
CA LYS A 78 9.38 -2.83 -11.31
C LYS A 78 9.30 -4.31 -11.65
N LYS A 79 9.85 -5.17 -10.80
CA LYS A 79 9.88 -6.61 -11.03
C LYS A 79 8.50 -7.25 -10.90
N SER A 80 7.64 -6.73 -10.03
CA SER A 80 6.27 -7.24 -9.92
C SER A 80 5.47 -7.04 -11.21
N THR A 81 5.69 -5.93 -11.90
CA THR A 81 5.09 -5.68 -13.21
C THR A 81 5.69 -6.61 -14.26
N GLN A 82 7.01 -6.75 -14.29
CA GLN A 82 7.71 -7.62 -15.25
C GLN A 82 7.25 -9.08 -15.12
N HIS A 83 7.00 -9.55 -13.90
CA HIS A 83 6.55 -10.90 -13.61
C HIS A 83 5.03 -11.03 -13.54
N LYS A 84 4.30 -9.98 -13.89
CA LYS A 84 2.83 -9.96 -13.94
C LYS A 84 2.17 -10.34 -12.62
N VAL A 85 2.80 -10.00 -11.51
CA VAL A 85 2.25 -10.20 -10.17
C VAL A 85 1.14 -9.19 -9.92
N VAL A 86 1.41 -7.93 -10.23
CA VAL A 86 0.48 -6.83 -10.09
C VAL A 86 0.43 -6.06 -11.41
N ASP A 87 -0.77 -5.64 -11.76
CA ASP A 87 -1.05 -4.88 -12.97
C ASP A 87 -0.30 -3.54 -12.97
N GLU A 88 0.32 -3.20 -14.10
CA GLU A 88 1.10 -1.97 -14.25
C GLU A 88 0.25 -0.72 -14.00
N GLU A 89 -0.97 -0.71 -14.49
CA GLU A 89 -1.90 0.42 -14.29
C GLU A 89 -2.22 0.61 -12.81
N LEU A 90 -2.43 -0.47 -12.08
CA LEU A 90 -2.67 -0.41 -10.64
C LEU A 90 -1.46 0.15 -9.91
N LEU A 91 -0.25 -0.31 -10.24
CA LEU A 91 0.97 0.21 -9.62
C LEU A 91 1.18 1.70 -9.90
N ARG A 92 0.81 2.15 -11.10
CA ARG A 92 0.86 3.58 -11.44
C ARG A 92 -0.04 4.40 -10.50
N ARG A 93 -1.26 3.91 -10.23
CA ARG A 93 -2.19 4.57 -9.31
C ARG A 93 -1.73 4.51 -7.86
N LEU A 94 -1.03 3.44 -7.48
CA LEU A 94 -0.52 3.28 -6.10
C LEU A 94 0.77 4.06 -5.84
N ARG A 95 1.48 4.48 -6.88
CA ARG A 95 2.77 5.17 -6.75
C ARG A 95 2.75 6.35 -5.78
N PRO A 96 1.74 7.25 -5.79
CA PRO A 96 1.70 8.35 -4.85
C PRO A 96 1.80 7.93 -3.38
N PHE A 97 1.29 6.75 -3.03
CA PHE A 97 1.29 6.28 -1.65
C PHE A 97 2.68 5.84 -1.19
N PHE A 98 3.49 5.29 -2.09
CA PHE A 98 4.89 5.01 -1.79
C PHE A 98 5.69 6.29 -1.64
N VAL A 99 5.40 7.30 -2.45
CA VAL A 99 5.99 8.63 -2.31
C VAL A 99 5.60 9.27 -0.98
N PHE A 100 4.31 9.24 -0.63
CA PHE A 100 3.83 9.75 0.66
C PHE A 100 4.49 9.02 1.83
N ARG A 101 4.61 7.69 1.75
CA ARG A 101 5.28 6.92 2.80
C ARG A 101 6.70 7.42 3.04
N ASN A 102 7.47 7.65 1.98
CA ASN A 102 8.83 8.15 2.12
C ASN A 102 8.86 9.55 2.70
N MET A 103 7.97 10.44 2.26
CA MET A 103 7.86 11.78 2.82
C MET A 103 7.44 11.75 4.28
N LEU A 104 6.46 10.93 4.64
CA LEU A 104 5.96 10.83 6.02
C LEU A 104 7.03 10.34 6.99
N VAL A 105 7.91 9.45 6.54
CA VAL A 105 8.98 8.89 7.38
C VAL A 105 10.20 9.83 7.46
N HIS A 106 10.59 10.42 6.33
CA HIS A 106 11.84 11.15 6.22
C HIS A 106 11.69 12.67 6.14
N GLN A 107 10.58 13.17 5.61
CA GLN A 107 10.34 14.61 5.35
C GLN A 107 8.88 14.96 5.59
N TYR A 108 8.33 14.59 6.74
CA TYR A 108 6.90 14.73 7.05
C TYR A 108 6.37 16.16 6.87
N TRP A 109 7.22 17.18 7.06
CA TRP A 109 6.85 18.60 6.89
C TRP A 109 6.52 18.97 5.43
N ARG A 110 6.90 18.14 4.45
CA ARG A 110 6.64 18.39 3.04
C ARG A 110 5.28 17.88 2.58
N VAL A 111 4.61 17.07 3.38
CA VAL A 111 3.31 16.51 3.01
C VAL A 111 2.25 17.59 3.13
N GLN A 112 1.55 17.86 2.00
CA GLN A 112 0.43 18.79 1.99
C GLN A 112 -0.87 18.03 2.27
N ASP A 113 -1.58 18.42 3.33
CA ASP A 113 -2.72 17.67 3.84
C ASP A 113 -3.86 17.55 2.82
N GLU A 114 -4.17 18.63 2.09
CA GLU A 114 -5.24 18.59 1.09
C GLU A 114 -4.90 17.64 -0.07
N THR A 115 -3.67 17.69 -0.56
CA THR A 115 -3.21 16.80 -1.64
C THR A 115 -3.21 15.35 -1.18
N PHE A 116 -2.71 15.11 0.03
CA PHE A 116 -2.69 13.78 0.63
C PHE A 116 -4.12 13.21 0.73
N LEU A 117 -5.05 14.00 1.25
CA LEU A 117 -6.44 13.58 1.45
C LEU A 117 -7.14 13.30 0.12
N LYS A 118 -6.93 14.16 -0.89
CA LYS A 118 -7.47 13.97 -2.23
C LYS A 118 -7.01 12.65 -2.86
N ASN A 119 -5.69 12.38 -2.79
CA ASN A 119 -5.15 11.14 -3.33
C ASN A 119 -5.65 9.92 -2.56
N LEU A 120 -5.78 10.04 -1.24
CA LEU A 120 -6.26 8.93 -0.42
C LEU A 120 -7.70 8.57 -0.76
N ARG A 121 -8.57 9.56 -0.95
CA ARG A 121 -9.96 9.31 -1.35
C ARG A 121 -10.04 8.65 -2.72
N ALA A 122 -9.23 9.10 -3.67
CA ALA A 122 -9.21 8.55 -5.02
C ALA A 122 -8.66 7.12 -5.06
N GLY A 123 -7.71 6.82 -4.18
CA GLY A 123 -6.97 5.54 -4.22
C GLY A 123 -7.45 4.46 -3.26
N LEU A 124 -8.49 4.73 -2.47
CA LEU A 124 -8.91 3.81 -1.41
C LEU A 124 -9.20 2.40 -1.93
N ASN A 125 -9.91 2.29 -3.06
CA ASN A 125 -10.24 1.00 -3.65
C ASN A 125 -9.02 0.30 -4.27
N ASP A 126 -7.98 1.04 -4.62
CA ASP A 126 -6.76 0.47 -5.20
C ASP A 126 -6.00 -0.39 -4.20
N PHE A 127 -6.10 -0.09 -2.91
CA PHE A 127 -5.50 -0.94 -1.87
C PHE A 127 -6.16 -2.32 -1.84
N ARG A 128 -7.48 -2.37 -1.96
CA ARG A 128 -8.22 -3.63 -2.03
C ARG A 128 -7.90 -4.40 -3.31
N GLU A 129 -7.80 -3.68 -4.42
CA GLU A 129 -7.45 -4.28 -5.71
C GLU A 129 -6.05 -4.88 -5.67
N PHE A 130 -5.10 -4.23 -5.00
CA PHE A 130 -3.78 -4.78 -4.78
C PHE A 130 -3.86 -6.14 -4.07
N ALA A 131 -4.59 -6.19 -2.95
CA ALA A 131 -4.74 -7.43 -2.19
C ALA A 131 -5.38 -8.54 -3.05
N ARG A 132 -6.38 -8.18 -3.85
CA ARG A 132 -7.03 -9.12 -4.76
C ARG A 132 -6.05 -9.70 -5.78
N GLN A 133 -5.22 -8.85 -6.38
CA GLN A 133 -4.24 -9.30 -7.38
C GLN A 133 -3.16 -10.18 -6.77
N ILE A 134 -2.72 -9.88 -5.54
CA ILE A 134 -1.78 -10.75 -4.85
C ILE A 134 -2.39 -12.14 -4.62
N ARG A 135 -3.64 -12.22 -4.16
CA ARG A 135 -4.34 -13.51 -3.98
C ARG A 135 -4.49 -14.23 -5.30
N GLN A 136 -4.76 -13.53 -6.37
CA GLN A 136 -4.86 -14.11 -7.70
C GLN A 136 -3.53 -14.72 -8.15
N ASP A 137 -2.42 -14.02 -7.92
CA ASP A 137 -1.09 -14.54 -8.25
C ASP A 137 -0.75 -15.79 -7.44
N LEU A 138 -1.13 -15.81 -6.15
CA LEU A 138 -0.93 -16.99 -5.30
C LEU A 138 -1.66 -18.23 -5.83
N ASN A 139 -2.78 -18.05 -6.51
CA ASN A 139 -3.59 -19.14 -7.04
C ASN A 139 -3.15 -19.60 -8.45
N LYS A 140 -2.22 -18.90 -9.07
CA LYS A 140 -1.65 -19.32 -10.37
C LYS A 140 -0.65 -20.45 -10.16
N ILE A 141 -0.71 -21.43 -11.03
CA ILE A 141 0.20 -22.58 -11.02
C ILE A 141 1.50 -22.24 -11.74
#